data_bb22aec87ee7597093d5e4dca9812acc
#
_entry.id   bb22aec87ee7597093d5e4dca9812acc
#
_cell.length_a   1.000
_cell.length_b   1.000
_cell.length_c   1.000
_cell.angle_alpha   90.00
_cell.angle_beta   90.00
_cell.angle_gamma   90.00
#
_symmetry.space_group_name_H-M   'P 1'
#
loop_
_entity.id
_entity.type
_entity.pdbx_description
1 polymer ?
#
loop_
_entity_poly.entity_id
_entity_poly.type
_entity_poly.pdbx_seq_one_letter_code
_entity_poly.pdbx_strand_id
1 'polypeptide(L)'
;MIVCYVSGMNVDVDLSPLRESLEAEGIDGYCIDADGSDSDQRYVSGFTAPDPYQTLVTADGVHLLVSGLEYGRAKAESSADSVTRRSAYDYRDLVAEHGPYEAKHRLLAAFLEDHGVDSVAVPRSFPTGTADGLRARGLEITVEPEGIIEGIRATKTEWEIEQIRASQRANEAAMATAESLLATADVEDGVLVSDGEPLTSERVKTEIEITLLRHGCGLDDTIVACGADGADPHDRGSGPLEADELIVIDIFPRDKETGYFADMTRTFARGEPSEEARRRYEVTREAYEAALEAVEAGVTGADVHDAACDVLETAGYETLRSDPSTETGFIHSTGHGVGLDIHEAPSVSPSGGELEAGHVISIEPGLYDPAVGGVRIEDLIVVTEDGYENLTDYRVGLEPTTE
;
A
#
# COMPACT_ATOMS: atom_id res chain seq x y z
N MET A 1 -14.00 -24.85 -19.96
CA MET A 1 -14.35 -24.98 -18.55
C MET A 1 -14.55 -23.54 -18.07
N ILE A 2 -15.79 -23.12 -17.88
CA ILE A 2 -16.10 -21.74 -17.44
C ILE A 2 -15.76 -21.72 -15.95
N VAL A 3 -14.67 -21.07 -15.58
CA VAL A 3 -14.37 -20.74 -14.20
C VAL A 3 -15.38 -19.66 -13.83
N CYS A 4 -16.37 -19.99 -13.00
CA CYS A 4 -17.17 -18.98 -12.33
C CYS A 4 -16.22 -18.24 -11.36
N TYR A 5 -15.85 -17.03 -11.72
CA TYR A 5 -15.25 -16.09 -10.79
C TYR A 5 -16.29 -15.78 -9.71
N VAL A 6 -16.01 -16.19 -8.51
CA VAL A 6 -16.70 -15.69 -7.31
C VAL A 6 -16.01 -14.36 -7.00
N SER A 7 -16.62 -13.27 -7.47
CA SER A 7 -16.18 -11.92 -7.10
C SER A 7 -16.62 -11.67 -5.65
N GLY A 8 -15.66 -11.64 -4.76
CA GLY A 8 -15.81 -11.29 -3.36
C GLY A 8 -14.48 -11.59 -2.67
N MET A 9 -14.00 -10.67 -1.82
CA MET A 9 -12.87 -10.98 -0.95
C MET A 9 -13.34 -12.08 0.02
N ASN A 10 -12.92 -13.31 -0.22
CA ASN A 10 -13.25 -14.44 0.64
C ASN A 10 -12.16 -14.55 1.74
N VAL A 11 -11.90 -13.44 2.44
CA VAL A 11 -11.02 -13.42 3.60
C VAL A 11 -11.88 -13.77 4.80
N ASP A 12 -11.49 -14.81 5.51
CA ASP A 12 -12.03 -15.10 6.86
C ASP A 12 -11.32 -14.16 7.84
N VAL A 13 -11.82 -12.93 7.95
CA VAL A 13 -11.22 -11.88 8.77
C VAL A 13 -11.49 -12.17 10.25
N ASP A 14 -10.42 -12.36 11.02
CA ASP A 14 -10.53 -12.48 12.48
C ASP A 14 -10.67 -11.09 13.13
N LEU A 15 -11.90 -10.72 13.45
CA LEU A 15 -12.22 -9.48 14.18
C LEU A 15 -12.26 -9.67 15.72
N SER A 16 -11.73 -10.79 16.23
CA SER A 16 -11.70 -11.03 17.69
C SER A 16 -10.94 -9.93 18.45
N PRO A 17 -9.77 -9.44 17.99
CA PRO A 17 -9.06 -8.36 18.69
C PRO A 17 -9.89 -7.07 18.81
N LEU A 18 -10.62 -6.71 17.75
CA LEU A 18 -11.52 -5.55 17.78
C LEU A 18 -12.66 -5.77 18.78
N ARG A 19 -13.32 -6.94 18.77
CA ARG A 19 -14.43 -7.25 19.68
C ARG A 19 -13.98 -7.30 21.15
N GLU A 20 -12.80 -7.85 21.42
CA GLU A 20 -12.21 -7.86 22.77
C GLU A 20 -11.92 -6.45 23.30
N SER A 21 -11.41 -5.57 22.44
CA SER A 21 -11.17 -4.17 22.79
C SER A 21 -12.50 -3.45 23.08
N LEU A 22 -13.51 -3.62 22.25
CA LEU A 22 -14.84 -3.03 22.46
C LEU A 22 -15.48 -3.51 23.79
N GLU A 23 -15.40 -4.81 24.08
CA GLU A 23 -15.91 -5.38 25.33
C GLU A 23 -15.17 -4.81 26.55
N ALA A 24 -13.84 -4.71 26.47
CA ALA A 24 -13.01 -4.16 27.56
C ALA A 24 -13.34 -2.70 27.89
N GLU A 25 -13.72 -1.92 26.87
CA GLU A 25 -14.11 -0.51 27.02
C GLU A 25 -15.62 -0.31 27.29
N GLY A 26 -16.41 -1.37 27.18
CA GLY A 26 -17.87 -1.32 27.33
C GLY A 26 -18.56 -0.58 26.19
N ILE A 27 -18.03 -0.71 24.97
CA ILE A 27 -18.56 -0.12 23.74
C ILE A 27 -19.32 -1.19 22.95
N ASP A 28 -20.53 -0.87 22.45
CA ASP A 28 -21.45 -1.83 21.85
C ASP A 28 -21.05 -2.23 20.42
N GLY A 29 -20.33 -1.37 19.70
CA GLY A 29 -19.94 -1.65 18.33
C GLY A 29 -18.88 -0.72 17.75
N TYR A 30 -18.41 -1.06 16.55
CA TYR A 30 -17.49 -0.25 15.74
C TYR A 30 -18.14 0.10 14.40
N CYS A 31 -18.11 1.37 14.01
CA CYS A 31 -18.79 1.83 12.80
C CYS A 31 -17.83 2.55 11.84
N ILE A 32 -17.80 2.12 10.59
CA ILE A 32 -17.10 2.79 9.50
C ILE A 32 -18.14 3.46 8.59
N ASP A 33 -17.91 4.69 8.16
CA ASP A 33 -18.74 5.46 7.20
C ASP A 33 -17.84 5.97 6.09
N ALA A 34 -17.57 5.11 5.11
CA ALA A 34 -16.64 5.37 4.01
C ALA A 34 -17.09 4.70 2.71
N ASP A 35 -16.43 5.00 1.59
CA ASP A 35 -16.61 4.26 0.33
C ASP A 35 -15.64 3.08 0.22
N GLY A 36 -15.67 2.37 -0.89
CA GLY A 36 -14.83 1.19 -1.12
C GLY A 36 -13.36 1.49 -1.43
N SER A 37 -12.93 2.75 -1.39
CA SER A 37 -11.50 3.13 -1.45
C SER A 37 -10.84 3.10 -0.07
N ASP A 38 -11.62 3.14 1.01
CA ASP A 38 -11.14 2.97 2.37
C ASP A 38 -10.81 1.49 2.62
N SER A 39 -9.58 1.22 3.00
CA SER A 39 -9.06 -0.14 3.12
C SER A 39 -9.65 -0.89 4.31
N ASP A 40 -9.92 -0.23 5.44
CA ASP A 40 -10.58 -0.83 6.60
C ASP A 40 -12.04 -1.18 6.28
N GLN A 41 -12.74 -0.27 5.57
CA GLN A 41 -14.09 -0.52 5.09
C GLN A 41 -14.15 -1.76 4.19
N ARG A 42 -13.21 -1.84 3.25
CA ARG A 42 -13.09 -2.97 2.33
C ARG A 42 -12.74 -4.27 3.04
N TYR A 43 -11.76 -4.22 3.96
CA TYR A 43 -11.28 -5.37 4.71
C TYR A 43 -12.37 -5.99 5.58
N VAL A 44 -13.05 -5.17 6.38
CA VAL A 44 -14.09 -5.63 7.32
C VAL A 44 -15.34 -6.11 6.59
N SER A 45 -15.74 -5.43 5.51
CA SER A 45 -16.98 -5.76 4.80
C SER A 45 -16.83 -6.83 3.72
N GLY A 46 -15.60 -7.05 3.21
CA GLY A 46 -15.36 -7.85 2.01
C GLY A 46 -16.02 -7.27 0.75
N PHE A 47 -16.41 -5.99 0.78
CA PHE A 47 -17.20 -5.33 -0.26
C PHE A 47 -16.62 -3.99 -0.68
N THR A 48 -16.82 -3.62 -1.94
CA THR A 48 -16.43 -2.32 -2.46
C THR A 48 -17.56 -1.67 -3.25
N ALA A 49 -17.79 -0.37 -2.98
CA ALA A 49 -18.73 0.47 -3.71
C ALA A 49 -18.18 1.87 -3.92
N PRO A 50 -18.50 2.55 -5.04
CA PRO A 50 -18.01 3.91 -5.30
C PRO A 50 -18.62 4.97 -4.37
N ASP A 51 -19.84 4.71 -3.87
CA ASP A 51 -20.52 5.61 -2.94
C ASP A 51 -20.34 5.15 -1.50
N PRO A 52 -20.21 6.06 -0.51
CA PRO A 52 -20.10 5.71 0.89
C PRO A 52 -21.28 4.84 1.39
N TYR A 53 -20.93 3.82 2.16
CA TYR A 53 -21.84 2.96 2.88
C TYR A 53 -21.36 2.78 4.31
N GLN A 54 -22.19 2.22 5.17
CA GLN A 54 -21.85 2.04 6.58
C GLN A 54 -21.64 0.56 6.88
N THR A 55 -20.54 0.27 7.57
CA THR A 55 -20.24 -1.05 8.14
C THR A 55 -20.26 -0.93 9.66
N LEU A 56 -21.05 -1.77 10.30
CA LEU A 56 -21.14 -1.88 11.75
C LEU A 56 -20.65 -3.26 12.17
N VAL A 57 -19.66 -3.30 13.05
CA VAL A 57 -19.20 -4.52 13.73
C VAL A 57 -19.77 -4.54 15.13
N THR A 58 -20.42 -5.64 15.50
CA THR A 58 -20.93 -5.87 16.87
C THR A 58 -20.41 -7.22 17.39
N ALA A 59 -20.76 -7.57 18.61
CA ALA A 59 -20.48 -8.90 19.14
C ALA A 59 -21.15 -10.01 18.28
N ASP A 60 -22.31 -9.72 17.68
CA ASP A 60 -23.11 -10.70 16.93
C ASP A 60 -22.71 -10.82 15.45
N GLY A 61 -21.94 -9.87 14.90
CA GLY A 61 -21.53 -9.94 13.50
C GLY A 61 -21.16 -8.62 12.85
N VAL A 62 -21.06 -8.66 11.51
CA VAL A 62 -20.79 -7.53 10.63
C VAL A 62 -22.08 -7.19 9.87
N HIS A 63 -22.47 -5.93 9.89
CA HIS A 63 -23.75 -5.46 9.35
C HIS A 63 -23.52 -4.28 8.39
N LEU A 64 -24.08 -4.36 7.18
CA LEU A 64 -23.95 -3.30 6.18
C LEU A 64 -25.25 -2.53 6.01
N LEU A 65 -25.13 -1.19 5.91
CA LEU A 65 -26.20 -0.30 5.49
C LEU A 65 -25.84 0.34 4.14
N VAL A 66 -26.50 -0.09 3.08
CA VAL A 66 -26.15 0.27 1.70
C VAL A 66 -27.28 0.96 0.95
N SER A 67 -26.96 1.62 -0.15
CA SER A 67 -27.96 2.16 -1.08
C SER A 67 -28.76 1.05 -1.76
N GLY A 68 -29.91 1.39 -2.35
CA GLY A 68 -30.69 0.44 -3.13
C GLY A 68 -29.95 -0.06 -4.38
N LEU A 69 -29.02 0.72 -4.91
CA LEU A 69 -28.22 0.35 -6.08
C LEU A 69 -27.22 -0.77 -5.74
N GLU A 70 -26.60 -0.68 -4.59
CA GLU A 70 -25.56 -1.61 -4.15
C GLU A 70 -26.09 -2.84 -3.41
N TYR A 71 -27.35 -2.84 -3.00
CA TYR A 71 -27.92 -3.90 -2.16
C TYR A 71 -27.77 -5.32 -2.74
N GLY A 72 -28.00 -5.46 -4.04
CA GLY A 72 -27.92 -6.77 -4.70
C GLY A 72 -26.48 -7.29 -4.75
N ARG A 73 -25.53 -6.39 -5.04
CA ARG A 73 -24.11 -6.70 -5.05
C ARG A 73 -23.60 -6.99 -3.64
N ALA A 74 -23.90 -6.13 -2.68
CA ALA A 74 -23.48 -6.31 -1.29
C ALA A 74 -23.93 -7.66 -0.72
N LYS A 75 -25.17 -8.09 -1.02
CA LYS A 75 -25.66 -9.42 -0.61
C LYS A 75 -24.95 -10.60 -1.28
N ALA A 76 -24.40 -10.40 -2.45
CA ALA A 76 -23.74 -11.48 -3.21
C ALA A 76 -22.23 -11.51 -2.99
N GLU A 77 -21.63 -10.37 -2.70
CA GLU A 77 -20.19 -10.17 -2.72
C GLU A 77 -19.57 -9.93 -1.33
N SER A 78 -20.35 -9.35 -0.36
CA SER A 78 -19.79 -9.06 0.98
C SER A 78 -19.71 -10.31 1.87
N SER A 79 -18.80 -10.25 2.84
CA SER A 79 -18.67 -11.21 3.95
C SER A 79 -19.59 -10.90 5.14
N ALA A 80 -20.44 -9.86 5.04
CA ALA A 80 -21.28 -9.40 6.14
C ALA A 80 -22.41 -10.38 6.50
N ASP A 81 -22.70 -10.51 7.80
CA ASP A 81 -23.78 -11.33 8.34
C ASP A 81 -25.17 -10.78 7.96
N SER A 82 -25.27 -9.46 7.81
CA SER A 82 -26.50 -8.84 7.33
C SER A 82 -26.26 -7.63 6.44
N VAL A 83 -27.16 -7.44 5.46
CA VAL A 83 -27.15 -6.29 4.57
C VAL A 83 -28.52 -5.64 4.57
N THR A 84 -28.57 -4.37 4.95
CA THR A 84 -29.81 -3.57 5.05
C THR A 84 -29.80 -2.44 4.02
N ARG A 85 -30.94 -2.18 3.40
CA ARG A 85 -31.12 -1.05 2.49
C ARG A 85 -31.51 0.22 3.24
N ARG A 86 -30.98 1.38 2.84
CA ARG A 86 -31.40 2.69 3.37
C ARG A 86 -32.91 2.91 3.32
N SER A 87 -33.61 2.28 2.34
CA SER A 87 -35.07 2.36 2.23
C SER A 87 -35.83 1.61 3.32
N ALA A 88 -35.20 0.75 4.11
CA ALA A 88 -35.83 0.10 5.27
C ALA A 88 -36.14 1.10 6.40
N TYR A 89 -35.48 2.26 6.39
CA TYR A 89 -35.64 3.35 7.34
C TYR A 89 -36.32 4.59 6.72
N ASP A 90 -37.14 4.41 5.70
CA ASP A 90 -37.90 5.48 5.03
C ASP A 90 -37.00 6.68 4.59
N TYR A 91 -35.74 6.39 4.19
CA TYR A 91 -34.70 7.40 3.93
C TYR A 91 -35.17 8.50 2.96
N ARG A 92 -36.00 8.14 1.94
CA ARG A 92 -36.55 9.11 0.99
C ARG A 92 -37.45 10.14 1.68
N ASP A 93 -38.27 9.71 2.63
CA ASP A 93 -39.18 10.57 3.37
C ASP A 93 -38.40 11.42 4.37
N LEU A 94 -37.37 10.85 5.01
CA LEU A 94 -36.43 11.60 5.84
C LEU A 94 -35.72 12.71 5.06
N VAL A 95 -35.29 12.44 3.82
CA VAL A 95 -34.66 13.45 2.97
C VAL A 95 -35.66 14.55 2.58
N ALA A 96 -36.92 14.19 2.26
CA ALA A 96 -37.94 15.15 1.89
C ALA A 96 -38.33 16.07 3.06
N GLU A 97 -38.34 15.55 4.29
CA GLU A 97 -38.73 16.30 5.48
C GLU A 97 -37.58 17.12 6.09
N HIS A 98 -36.35 16.56 6.11
CA HIS A 98 -35.24 17.11 6.89
C HIS A 98 -34.02 17.53 6.03
N GLY A 99 -34.04 17.25 4.74
CA GLY A 99 -32.90 17.40 3.85
C GLY A 99 -31.86 16.26 3.98
N PRO A 100 -30.96 16.13 3.01
CA PRO A 100 -30.09 14.94 2.89
C PRO A 100 -29.08 14.79 4.05
N TYR A 101 -28.59 15.90 4.59
CA TYR A 101 -27.62 15.90 5.66
C TYR A 101 -28.20 15.36 6.98
N GLU A 102 -29.33 15.91 7.40
CA GLU A 102 -30.03 15.49 8.61
C GLU A 102 -30.63 14.09 8.47
N ALA A 103 -31.13 13.75 7.28
CA ALA A 103 -31.66 12.42 6.97
C ALA A 103 -30.60 11.32 7.12
N LYS A 104 -29.34 11.59 6.73
CA LYS A 104 -28.23 10.64 6.91
C LYS A 104 -28.01 10.32 8.39
N HIS A 105 -28.02 11.32 9.26
CA HIS A 105 -27.81 11.11 10.68
C HIS A 105 -28.96 10.33 11.35
N ARG A 106 -30.20 10.62 10.94
CA ARG A 106 -31.38 9.89 11.43
C ARG A 106 -31.38 8.43 10.97
N LEU A 107 -31.05 8.21 9.72
CA LEU A 107 -30.90 6.88 9.14
C LEU A 107 -29.87 6.05 9.90
N LEU A 108 -28.68 6.62 10.12
CA LEU A 108 -27.60 5.89 10.78
C LEU A 108 -27.94 5.65 12.26
N ALA A 109 -28.51 6.62 12.96
CA ALA A 109 -28.95 6.43 14.33
C ALA A 109 -29.98 5.30 14.45
N ALA A 110 -30.98 5.25 13.55
CA ALA A 110 -31.98 4.17 13.54
C ALA A 110 -31.34 2.80 13.21
N PHE A 111 -30.35 2.76 12.32
CA PHE A 111 -29.62 1.53 12.04
C PHE A 111 -28.82 1.03 13.24
N LEU A 112 -28.14 1.91 13.99
CA LEU A 112 -27.44 1.56 15.22
C LEU A 112 -28.41 1.09 16.32
N GLU A 113 -29.53 1.78 16.50
CA GLU A 113 -30.58 1.39 17.47
C GLU A 113 -31.17 0.00 17.17
N ASP A 114 -31.43 -0.33 15.90
CA ASP A 114 -31.92 -1.67 15.48
C ASP A 114 -30.94 -2.81 15.82
N HIS A 115 -29.66 -2.49 15.94
CA HIS A 115 -28.61 -3.43 16.34
C HIS A 115 -28.26 -3.33 17.84
N GLY A 116 -29.02 -2.55 18.61
CA GLY A 116 -28.84 -2.41 20.05
C GLY A 116 -27.58 -1.63 20.45
N VAL A 117 -27.11 -0.72 19.60
CA VAL A 117 -25.88 0.05 19.77
C VAL A 117 -26.23 1.46 20.24
N ASP A 118 -25.90 1.78 21.49
CA ASP A 118 -26.01 3.11 22.10
C ASP A 118 -24.63 3.82 22.19
N SER A 119 -23.56 3.02 22.25
CA SER A 119 -22.15 3.47 22.24
C SER A 119 -21.40 2.85 21.08
N VAL A 120 -20.64 3.66 20.32
CA VAL A 120 -19.92 3.18 19.13
C VAL A 120 -18.52 3.78 19.02
N ALA A 121 -17.53 2.93 18.79
CA ALA A 121 -16.20 3.35 18.36
C ALA A 121 -16.18 3.60 16.85
N VAL A 122 -15.35 4.54 16.44
CA VAL A 122 -15.21 4.92 15.03
C VAL A 122 -13.74 5.18 14.70
N PRO A 123 -13.30 4.95 13.44
CA PRO A 123 -11.93 5.26 13.02
C PRO A 123 -11.63 6.77 13.09
N ARG A 124 -10.33 7.13 13.11
CA ARG A 124 -9.88 8.54 13.08
C ARG A 124 -10.39 9.29 11.84
N SER A 125 -10.57 8.59 10.73
CA SER A 125 -11.07 9.11 9.46
C SER A 125 -12.60 9.33 9.43
N PHE A 126 -13.33 8.92 10.48
CA PHE A 126 -14.79 9.00 10.52
C PHE A 126 -15.29 10.44 10.32
N PRO A 127 -16.30 10.68 9.44
CA PRO A 127 -16.77 12.02 9.14
C PRO A 127 -17.27 12.77 10.38
N THR A 128 -16.59 13.86 10.75
CA THR A 128 -16.92 14.67 11.94
C THR A 128 -18.38 15.09 11.99
N GLY A 129 -18.95 15.50 10.83
CA GLY A 129 -20.36 15.89 10.75
C GLY A 129 -21.32 14.73 11.07
N THR A 130 -20.98 13.49 10.67
CA THR A 130 -21.75 12.29 11.03
C THR A 130 -21.63 12.03 12.53
N ALA A 131 -20.44 12.09 13.10
CA ALA A 131 -20.23 11.92 14.55
C ALA A 131 -21.03 12.93 15.39
N ASP A 132 -20.98 14.21 15.02
CA ASP A 132 -21.75 15.26 15.73
C ASP A 132 -23.27 15.07 15.57
N GLY A 133 -23.71 14.64 14.38
CA GLY A 133 -25.10 14.31 14.13
C GLY A 133 -25.61 13.15 14.98
N LEU A 134 -24.80 12.13 15.23
CA LEU A 134 -25.11 11.00 16.11
C LEU A 134 -25.08 11.41 17.59
N ARG A 135 -24.08 12.17 18.04
CA ARG A 135 -24.00 12.71 19.41
C ARG A 135 -25.22 13.57 19.74
N ALA A 136 -25.68 14.40 18.81
CA ALA A 136 -26.89 15.21 18.98
C ALA A 136 -28.18 14.36 19.18
N ARG A 137 -28.12 13.05 18.88
CA ARG A 137 -29.20 12.07 19.05
C ARG A 137 -29.02 11.18 20.28
N GLY A 138 -27.98 11.46 21.07
CA GLY A 138 -27.75 10.77 22.34
C GLY A 138 -26.82 9.54 22.22
N LEU A 139 -26.25 9.25 21.04
CA LEU A 139 -25.28 8.18 20.94
C LEU A 139 -23.92 8.62 21.51
N GLU A 140 -23.24 7.71 22.18
CA GLU A 140 -21.87 7.89 22.63
C GLU A 140 -20.92 7.52 21.50
N ILE A 141 -20.08 8.49 21.04
CA ILE A 141 -19.12 8.29 19.95
C ILE A 141 -17.71 8.43 20.50
N THR A 142 -16.95 7.35 20.47
CA THR A 142 -15.54 7.29 20.84
C THR A 142 -14.68 7.10 19.59
N VAL A 143 -13.62 7.88 19.43
CA VAL A 143 -12.64 7.66 18.37
C VAL A 143 -11.67 6.57 18.85
N GLU A 144 -11.54 5.52 18.10
CA GLU A 144 -10.54 4.47 18.31
C GLU A 144 -9.17 5.03 17.88
N PRO A 145 -8.20 5.19 18.81
CA PRO A 145 -6.95 5.91 18.52
C PRO A 145 -5.79 5.01 18.05
N GLU A 146 -5.90 3.70 18.23
CA GLU A 146 -4.76 2.78 18.11
C GLU A 146 -4.64 2.15 16.71
N GLY A 147 -5.71 2.18 15.92
CA GLY A 147 -5.73 1.55 14.59
C GLY A 147 -5.84 0.03 14.70
N ILE A 148 -6.77 -0.47 15.49
CA ILE A 148 -6.92 -1.93 15.74
C ILE A 148 -7.12 -2.70 14.43
N ILE A 149 -7.95 -2.17 13.50
CA ILE A 149 -8.16 -2.83 12.20
C ILE A 149 -6.88 -2.80 11.37
N GLU A 150 -6.14 -1.71 11.38
CA GLU A 150 -4.83 -1.60 10.73
C GLU A 150 -3.85 -2.64 11.32
N GLY A 151 -3.85 -2.83 12.63
CA GLY A 151 -3.07 -3.87 13.32
C GLY A 151 -3.47 -5.30 12.90
N ILE A 152 -4.78 -5.58 12.75
CA ILE A 152 -5.26 -6.88 12.24
C ILE A 152 -4.79 -7.09 10.79
N ARG A 153 -4.87 -6.05 9.94
CA ARG A 153 -4.42 -6.08 8.54
C ARG A 153 -2.91 -6.25 8.40
N ALA A 154 -2.13 -5.84 9.41
CA ALA A 154 -0.67 -5.95 9.37
C ALA A 154 -0.23 -7.41 9.23
N THR A 155 -0.85 -8.34 9.97
CA THR A 155 -0.57 -9.78 9.91
C THR A 155 -1.44 -10.44 8.85
N LYS A 156 -0.86 -10.76 7.70
CA LYS A 156 -1.56 -11.29 6.52
C LYS A 156 -1.86 -12.78 6.68
N THR A 157 -3.05 -13.16 6.25
CA THR A 157 -3.41 -14.57 6.03
C THR A 157 -2.67 -15.12 4.80
N GLU A 158 -2.56 -16.44 4.68
CA GLU A 158 -2.00 -17.11 3.50
C GLU A 158 -2.70 -16.67 2.18
N TRP A 159 -4.01 -16.43 2.24
CA TRP A 159 -4.75 -15.96 1.07
C TRP A 159 -4.31 -14.54 0.66
N GLU A 160 -4.16 -13.63 1.60
CA GLU A 160 -3.70 -12.25 1.35
C GLU A 160 -2.28 -12.22 0.79
N ILE A 161 -1.38 -13.02 1.36
CA ILE A 161 -0.01 -13.19 0.87
C ILE A 161 -0.03 -13.65 -0.61
N GLU A 162 -0.90 -14.59 -0.97
CA GLU A 162 -0.99 -15.04 -2.37
C GLU A 162 -1.57 -13.96 -3.30
N GLN A 163 -2.47 -13.07 -2.81
CA GLN A 163 -2.94 -11.92 -3.62
C GLN A 163 -1.80 -10.91 -3.85
N ILE A 164 -1.05 -10.58 -2.80
CA ILE A 164 0.14 -9.70 -2.91
C ILE A 164 1.17 -10.32 -3.86
N ARG A 165 1.44 -11.62 -3.74
CA ARG A 165 2.32 -12.36 -4.65
C ARG A 165 1.83 -12.32 -6.11
N ALA A 166 0.52 -12.38 -6.33
CA ALA A 166 -0.05 -12.27 -7.67
C ALA A 166 0.15 -10.86 -8.26
N SER A 167 -0.04 -9.81 -7.44
CA SER A 167 0.25 -8.42 -7.83
C SER A 167 1.74 -8.22 -8.09
N GLN A 168 2.63 -8.85 -7.29
CA GLN A 168 4.07 -8.78 -7.46
C GLN A 168 4.55 -9.42 -8.78
N ARG A 169 3.96 -10.55 -9.18
CA ARG A 169 4.24 -11.14 -10.51
C ARG A 169 3.85 -10.20 -11.65
N ALA A 170 2.78 -9.42 -11.51
CA ALA A 170 2.40 -8.41 -12.50
C ALA A 170 3.40 -7.23 -12.52
N ASN A 171 3.89 -6.84 -11.34
CA ASN A 171 4.93 -5.82 -11.17
C ASN A 171 6.24 -6.26 -11.84
N GLU A 172 6.70 -7.48 -11.60
CA GLU A 172 7.88 -8.06 -12.22
C GLU A 172 7.79 -8.06 -13.76
N ALA A 173 6.63 -8.40 -14.32
CA ALA A 173 6.41 -8.35 -15.76
C ALA A 173 6.48 -6.91 -16.31
N ALA A 174 6.02 -5.92 -15.55
CA ALA A 174 6.11 -4.51 -15.90
C ALA A 174 7.55 -4.00 -15.81
N MET A 175 8.29 -4.37 -14.76
CA MET A 175 9.72 -4.08 -14.63
C MET A 175 10.53 -4.68 -15.76
N ALA A 176 10.26 -5.95 -16.14
CA ALA A 176 10.92 -6.60 -17.27
C ALA A 176 10.66 -5.87 -18.60
N THR A 177 9.46 -5.32 -18.78
CA THR A 177 9.13 -4.48 -19.94
C THR A 177 9.97 -3.21 -19.94
N ALA A 178 10.07 -2.52 -18.79
CA ALA A 178 10.87 -1.31 -18.65
C ALA A 178 12.38 -1.61 -18.87
N GLU A 179 12.91 -2.64 -18.21
CA GLU A 179 14.30 -3.06 -18.36
C GLU A 179 14.64 -3.40 -19.81
N SER A 180 13.75 -4.12 -20.52
CA SER A 180 13.94 -4.48 -21.94
C SER A 180 14.02 -3.23 -22.83
N LEU A 181 13.23 -2.19 -22.57
CA LEU A 181 13.31 -0.91 -23.29
C LEU A 181 14.68 -0.26 -23.11
N LEU A 182 15.20 -0.23 -21.87
CA LEU A 182 16.53 0.31 -21.57
C LEU A 182 17.64 -0.52 -22.24
N ALA A 183 17.57 -1.86 -22.14
CA ALA A 183 18.57 -2.78 -22.65
C ALA A 183 18.71 -2.72 -24.17
N THR A 184 17.58 -2.54 -24.89
CA THR A 184 17.54 -2.51 -26.35
C THR A 184 17.70 -1.12 -26.95
N ALA A 185 17.70 -0.07 -26.13
CA ALA A 185 17.90 1.29 -26.62
C ALA A 185 19.30 1.50 -27.19
N ASP A 186 19.38 2.17 -28.33
CA ASP A 186 20.61 2.73 -28.86
C ASP A 186 21.01 3.98 -28.09
N VAL A 187 22.28 4.36 -28.16
CA VAL A 187 22.78 5.62 -27.56
C VAL A 187 23.15 6.57 -28.67
N GLU A 188 22.48 7.71 -28.76
CA GLU A 188 22.74 8.77 -29.72
C GLU A 188 22.92 10.11 -29.00
N ASP A 189 24.08 10.75 -29.16
CA ASP A 189 24.41 12.04 -28.52
C ASP A 189 24.19 12.06 -26.99
N GLY A 190 24.41 10.92 -26.29
CA GLY A 190 24.23 10.79 -24.84
C GLY A 190 22.80 10.53 -24.39
N VAL A 191 21.85 10.36 -25.30
CA VAL A 191 20.44 10.06 -25.01
C VAL A 191 20.11 8.63 -25.44
N LEU A 192 19.26 7.93 -24.69
CA LEU A 192 18.70 6.65 -25.06
C LEU A 192 17.66 6.83 -26.16
N VAL A 193 17.80 6.04 -27.24
CA VAL A 193 16.92 6.11 -28.42
C VAL A 193 16.30 4.75 -28.69
N SER A 194 15.00 4.71 -28.91
CA SER A 194 14.26 3.50 -29.29
C SER A 194 13.33 3.81 -30.47
N ASP A 195 13.40 3.00 -31.53
CA ASP A 195 12.67 3.21 -32.79
C ASP A 195 12.97 4.55 -33.50
N GLY A 196 14.19 5.09 -33.30
CA GLY A 196 14.63 6.35 -33.90
C GLY A 196 14.12 7.61 -33.20
N GLU A 197 13.50 7.49 -32.04
CA GLU A 197 13.02 8.59 -31.21
C GLU A 197 13.62 8.50 -29.81
N PRO A 198 13.84 9.61 -29.07
CA PRO A 198 14.30 9.57 -27.71
C PRO A 198 13.41 8.69 -26.83
N LEU A 199 14.02 7.80 -26.06
CA LEU A 199 13.34 7.04 -25.02
C LEU A 199 13.15 7.96 -23.82
N THR A 200 11.89 8.25 -23.48
CA THR A 200 11.56 9.16 -22.38
C THR A 200 10.96 8.43 -21.20
N SER A 201 11.01 9.07 -20.03
CA SER A 201 10.34 8.63 -18.82
C SER A 201 8.87 8.29 -19.09
N GLU A 202 8.14 9.18 -19.78
CA GLU A 202 6.71 9.00 -20.10
C GLU A 202 6.45 7.80 -21.01
N ARG A 203 7.36 7.51 -21.94
CA ARG A 203 7.24 6.34 -22.81
C ARG A 203 7.41 5.04 -22.02
N VAL A 204 8.41 4.98 -21.14
CA VAL A 204 8.62 3.82 -20.26
C VAL A 204 7.44 3.61 -19.33
N LYS A 205 6.95 4.67 -18.67
CA LYS A 205 5.73 4.62 -17.83
C LYS A 205 4.52 4.09 -18.58
N THR A 206 4.32 4.52 -19.83
CA THR A 206 3.21 4.06 -20.66
C THR A 206 3.28 2.54 -20.90
N GLU A 207 4.45 2.00 -21.21
CA GLU A 207 4.62 0.56 -21.44
C GLU A 207 4.47 -0.25 -20.13
N ILE A 208 4.92 0.28 -18.99
CA ILE A 208 4.64 -0.25 -17.65
C ILE A 208 3.13 -0.37 -17.44
N GLU A 209 2.38 0.73 -17.60
CA GLU A 209 0.93 0.77 -17.41
C GLU A 209 0.19 -0.22 -18.33
N ILE A 210 0.57 -0.28 -19.61
CA ILE A 210 -0.03 -1.21 -20.57
C ILE A 210 0.21 -2.67 -20.13
N THR A 211 1.40 -2.97 -19.63
CA THR A 211 1.72 -4.32 -19.14
C THR A 211 0.89 -4.67 -17.91
N LEU A 212 0.81 -3.78 -16.94
CA LEU A 212 0.01 -3.97 -15.73
C LEU A 212 -1.48 -4.15 -16.05
N LEU A 213 -2.02 -3.36 -16.99
CA LEU A 213 -3.41 -3.51 -17.44
C LEU A 213 -3.69 -4.90 -18.03
N ARG A 214 -2.74 -5.50 -18.76
CA ARG A 214 -2.86 -6.86 -19.30
C ARG A 214 -2.86 -7.93 -18.22
N HIS A 215 -2.27 -7.62 -17.06
CA HIS A 215 -2.22 -8.50 -15.90
C HIS A 215 -3.35 -8.23 -14.88
N GLY A 216 -4.31 -7.34 -15.18
CA GLY A 216 -5.44 -7.05 -14.30
C GLY A 216 -5.15 -5.99 -13.23
N CYS A 217 -3.94 -5.44 -13.19
CA CYS A 217 -3.54 -4.40 -12.25
C CYS A 217 -3.85 -3.00 -12.78
N GLY A 218 -3.96 -2.05 -11.86
CA GLY A 218 -3.97 -0.61 -12.11
C GLY A 218 -2.75 0.04 -11.48
N LEU A 219 -2.42 1.22 -11.98
CA LEU A 219 -1.33 2.04 -11.47
C LEU A 219 -1.81 3.48 -11.42
N ASP A 220 -1.75 4.09 -10.25
CA ASP A 220 -2.14 5.50 -10.09
C ASP A 220 -0.96 6.41 -10.40
N ASP A 221 0.27 5.94 -10.09
CA ASP A 221 1.51 6.66 -10.33
C ASP A 221 2.71 5.69 -10.37
N THR A 222 3.84 6.12 -10.94
CA THR A 222 5.11 5.36 -10.97
C THR A 222 6.30 6.30 -11.17
N ILE A 223 7.47 5.87 -10.76
CA ILE A 223 8.72 6.61 -10.92
C ILE A 223 9.53 6.00 -12.06
N VAL A 224 9.98 6.84 -12.98
CA VAL A 224 11.05 6.55 -13.94
C VAL A 224 11.92 7.79 -13.99
N ALA A 225 12.85 7.90 -13.07
CA ALA A 225 13.63 9.11 -12.83
C ALA A 225 15.10 8.91 -13.20
N CYS A 226 15.62 9.77 -14.09
CA CYS A 226 16.97 9.67 -14.64
C CYS A 226 17.88 10.77 -14.07
N GLY A 227 19.13 10.42 -13.74
CA GLY A 227 20.13 11.38 -13.27
C GLY A 227 19.67 12.17 -12.05
N ALA A 228 19.69 13.50 -12.15
CA ALA A 228 19.36 14.40 -11.04
C ALA A 228 17.91 14.26 -10.56
N ASP A 229 16.95 13.92 -11.43
CA ASP A 229 15.54 13.68 -11.04
C ASP A 229 15.46 12.50 -10.06
N GLY A 230 16.27 11.43 -10.28
CA GLY A 230 16.34 10.28 -9.38
C GLY A 230 16.94 10.58 -8.00
N ALA A 231 17.51 11.75 -7.78
CA ALA A 231 18.04 12.16 -6.47
C ALA A 231 16.95 12.65 -5.49
N ASP A 232 15.74 12.92 -5.96
CA ASP A 232 14.55 13.10 -5.12
C ASP A 232 13.77 11.79 -5.10
N PRO A 233 13.60 11.12 -3.94
CA PRO A 233 12.94 9.81 -3.84
C PRO A 233 11.53 9.76 -4.45
N HIS A 234 10.84 10.90 -4.52
CA HIS A 234 9.48 11.01 -5.01
C HIS A 234 9.33 11.77 -6.34
N ASP A 235 10.43 12.19 -6.98
CA ASP A 235 10.35 12.74 -8.32
C ASP A 235 9.94 11.64 -9.31
N ARG A 236 8.88 11.92 -10.05
CA ARG A 236 8.33 10.95 -11.01
C ARG A 236 9.20 10.78 -12.24
N GLY A 237 10.16 11.67 -12.44
CA GLY A 237 10.98 11.75 -13.64
C GLY A 237 10.21 12.24 -14.86
N SER A 238 10.93 12.86 -15.79
CA SER A 238 10.36 13.40 -17.03
C SER A 238 11.40 13.51 -18.13
N GLY A 239 10.94 13.54 -19.39
CA GLY A 239 11.79 13.79 -20.55
C GLY A 239 12.72 12.64 -20.94
N PRO A 240 13.74 12.90 -21.76
CA PRO A 240 14.64 11.90 -22.28
C PRO A 240 15.48 11.21 -21.19
N LEU A 241 15.66 9.90 -21.29
CA LEU A 241 16.58 9.15 -20.46
C LEU A 241 17.99 9.27 -21.04
N GLU A 242 18.96 9.55 -20.19
CA GLU A 242 20.36 9.77 -20.59
C GLU A 242 21.20 8.52 -20.38
N ALA A 243 22.16 8.31 -21.29
CA ALA A 243 23.15 7.26 -21.15
C ALA A 243 24.15 7.65 -20.04
N ASP A 244 24.74 6.63 -19.41
CA ASP A 244 25.73 6.75 -18.35
C ASP A 244 25.18 7.31 -17.02
N GLU A 245 23.87 7.65 -16.98
CA GLU A 245 23.17 8.11 -15.78
C GLU A 245 22.41 6.96 -15.09
N LEU A 246 22.17 7.14 -13.77
CA LEU A 246 21.32 6.25 -12.99
C LEU A 246 19.85 6.49 -13.32
N ILE A 247 19.09 5.41 -13.51
CA ILE A 247 17.65 5.46 -13.79
C ILE A 247 16.93 4.65 -12.72
N VAL A 248 16.25 5.33 -11.81
CA VAL A 248 15.41 4.70 -10.78
C VAL A 248 14.05 4.40 -11.39
N ILE A 249 13.62 3.14 -11.33
CA ILE A 249 12.28 2.69 -11.72
C ILE A 249 11.62 2.07 -10.50
N ASP A 250 10.51 2.66 -10.10
CA ASP A 250 9.71 2.25 -8.94
C ASP A 250 8.26 2.10 -9.36
N ILE A 251 7.72 0.88 -9.15
CA ILE A 251 6.40 0.47 -9.66
C ILE A 251 5.61 -0.16 -8.51
N PHE A 252 4.47 0.46 -8.15
CA PHE A 252 3.60 0.06 -7.06
C PHE A 252 2.14 -0.17 -7.51
N PRO A 253 1.89 -1.23 -8.30
CA PRO A 253 0.59 -1.50 -8.87
C PRO A 253 -0.38 -2.07 -7.83
N ARG A 254 -1.67 -1.89 -8.13
CA ARG A 254 -2.78 -2.46 -7.36
C ARG A 254 -3.59 -3.42 -8.23
N ASP A 255 -3.84 -4.63 -7.74
CA ASP A 255 -4.80 -5.53 -8.38
C ASP A 255 -6.22 -4.94 -8.33
N LYS A 256 -6.91 -4.91 -9.48
CA LYS A 256 -8.22 -4.25 -9.61
C LYS A 256 -9.37 -5.03 -8.97
N GLU A 257 -9.22 -6.32 -8.82
CA GLU A 257 -10.25 -7.19 -8.25
C GLU A 257 -10.07 -7.30 -6.74
N THR A 258 -8.90 -7.71 -6.30
CA THR A 258 -8.59 -7.96 -4.89
C THR A 258 -8.21 -6.70 -4.13
N GLY A 259 -7.60 -5.72 -4.80
CA GLY A 259 -7.18 -4.45 -4.22
C GLY A 259 -5.83 -4.47 -3.52
N TYR A 260 -5.15 -5.62 -3.49
CA TYR A 260 -3.82 -5.71 -2.90
C TYR A 260 -2.77 -5.07 -3.78
N PHE A 261 -1.86 -4.33 -3.15
CA PHE A 261 -0.72 -3.71 -3.79
C PHE A 261 0.44 -4.69 -3.95
N ALA A 262 1.35 -4.33 -4.84
CA ALA A 262 2.72 -4.79 -4.94
C ALA A 262 3.64 -3.58 -4.92
N ASP A 263 4.93 -3.81 -4.67
CA ASP A 263 5.93 -2.76 -4.68
C ASP A 263 7.29 -3.30 -5.11
N MET A 264 8.02 -2.58 -5.95
CA MET A 264 9.36 -2.94 -6.35
C MET A 264 10.10 -1.78 -6.99
N THR A 265 11.30 -1.50 -6.50
CA THR A 265 12.23 -0.56 -7.13
C THR A 265 13.47 -1.26 -7.66
N ARG A 266 13.90 -0.86 -8.86
CA ARG A 266 15.22 -1.18 -9.42
C ARG A 266 15.89 0.08 -9.94
N THR A 267 17.21 0.11 -9.82
CA THR A 267 18.04 1.17 -10.42
C THR A 267 18.88 0.56 -11.53
N PHE A 268 18.80 1.16 -12.71
CA PHE A 268 19.56 0.75 -13.90
C PHE A 268 20.48 1.86 -14.38
N ALA A 269 21.50 1.48 -15.17
CA ALA A 269 22.31 2.40 -15.96
C ALA A 269 22.63 1.77 -17.31
N ARG A 270 22.33 2.49 -18.39
CA ARG A 270 22.68 2.08 -19.77
C ARG A 270 23.92 2.83 -20.22
N GLY A 271 25.06 2.11 -20.37
CA GLY A 271 26.36 2.69 -20.73
C GLY A 271 27.39 2.54 -19.61
N GLU A 272 28.19 3.57 -19.38
CA GLU A 272 29.31 3.54 -18.45
C GLU A 272 29.12 4.61 -17.33
N PRO A 273 28.27 4.32 -16.31
CA PRO A 273 28.04 5.26 -15.22
C PRO A 273 29.35 5.53 -14.45
N SER A 274 29.42 6.67 -13.77
CA SER A 274 30.59 7.11 -13.00
C SER A 274 31.01 6.09 -11.95
N GLU A 275 32.29 6.14 -11.52
CA GLU A 275 32.78 5.27 -10.44
C GLU A 275 31.99 5.50 -9.13
N GLU A 276 31.56 6.74 -8.87
CA GLU A 276 30.77 7.07 -7.69
C GLU A 276 29.34 6.49 -7.81
N ALA A 277 28.69 6.56 -8.97
CA ALA A 277 27.40 5.97 -9.22
C ALA A 277 27.43 4.43 -9.01
N ARG A 278 28.44 3.77 -9.55
CA ARG A 278 28.66 2.32 -9.35
C ARG A 278 28.87 1.99 -7.87
N ARG A 279 29.69 2.78 -7.17
CA ARG A 279 29.96 2.59 -5.74
C ARG A 279 28.69 2.73 -4.91
N ARG A 280 27.88 3.75 -5.18
CA ARG A 280 26.58 3.95 -4.47
C ARG A 280 25.65 2.77 -4.70
N TYR A 281 25.55 2.27 -5.94
CA TYR A 281 24.76 1.09 -6.23
C TYR A 281 25.21 -0.13 -5.41
N GLU A 282 26.52 -0.44 -5.39
CA GLU A 282 27.03 -1.58 -4.65
C GLU A 282 26.80 -1.43 -3.13
N VAL A 283 27.03 -0.24 -2.56
CA VAL A 283 26.82 -0.01 -1.12
C VAL A 283 25.33 -0.05 -0.77
N THR A 284 24.45 0.45 -1.64
CA THR A 284 22.98 0.30 -1.44
C THR A 284 22.57 -1.18 -1.50
N ARG A 285 23.16 -1.96 -2.41
CA ARG A 285 22.92 -3.40 -2.47
C ARG A 285 23.40 -4.12 -1.20
N GLU A 286 24.58 -3.77 -0.67
CA GLU A 286 25.07 -4.30 0.60
C GLU A 286 24.15 -3.92 1.77
N ALA A 287 23.61 -2.70 1.79
CA ALA A 287 22.67 -2.25 2.81
C ALA A 287 21.33 -2.99 2.71
N TYR A 288 20.85 -3.22 1.49
CA TYR A 288 19.65 -4.02 1.21
C TYR A 288 19.83 -5.48 1.70
N GLU A 289 20.97 -6.11 1.37
CA GLU A 289 21.29 -7.46 1.83
C GLU A 289 21.37 -7.55 3.36
N ALA A 290 22.00 -6.56 4.01
CA ALA A 290 22.12 -6.48 5.47
C ALA A 290 20.74 -6.28 6.16
N ALA A 291 19.87 -5.46 5.58
CA ALA A 291 18.52 -5.28 6.09
C ALA A 291 17.70 -6.58 5.98
N LEU A 292 17.78 -7.30 4.85
CA LEU A 292 17.13 -8.60 4.68
C LEU A 292 17.64 -9.65 5.69
N GLU A 293 18.96 -9.71 5.91
CA GLU A 293 19.56 -10.64 6.89
C GLU A 293 19.13 -10.36 8.34
N ALA A 294 18.70 -9.13 8.64
CA ALA A 294 18.22 -8.75 9.96
C ALA A 294 16.74 -9.07 10.21
N VAL A 295 15.97 -9.48 9.18
CA VAL A 295 14.54 -9.75 9.31
C VAL A 295 14.28 -11.13 9.90
N GLU A 296 13.58 -11.17 11.05
CA GLU A 296 12.94 -12.36 11.63
C GLU A 296 11.81 -11.91 12.57
N ALA A 297 10.89 -12.80 12.90
CA ALA A 297 9.87 -12.48 13.89
C ALA A 297 10.49 -12.20 15.27
N GLY A 298 10.01 -11.15 15.95
CA GLY A 298 10.50 -10.71 17.26
C GLY A 298 11.58 -9.64 17.22
N VAL A 299 12.20 -9.36 16.05
CA VAL A 299 13.04 -8.16 15.91
C VAL A 299 12.17 -6.93 15.65
N THR A 300 12.69 -5.74 15.87
CA THR A 300 11.94 -4.52 15.57
C THR A 300 12.24 -4.00 14.16
N GLY A 301 11.28 -3.31 13.54
CA GLY A 301 11.54 -2.57 12.30
C GLY A 301 12.66 -1.54 12.45
N ALA A 302 12.91 -1.05 13.68
CA ALA A 302 14.04 -0.20 13.99
C ALA A 302 15.39 -0.94 13.89
N ASP A 303 15.47 -2.20 14.35
CA ASP A 303 16.70 -3.00 14.23
C ASP A 303 17.05 -3.27 12.75
N VAL A 304 16.04 -3.55 11.92
CA VAL A 304 16.20 -3.74 10.47
C VAL A 304 16.65 -2.44 9.79
N HIS A 305 16.06 -1.30 10.16
CA HIS A 305 16.49 0.02 9.66
C HIS A 305 17.92 0.33 10.06
N ASP A 306 18.30 0.04 11.31
CA ASP A 306 19.64 0.26 11.81
C ASP A 306 20.68 -0.60 11.07
N ALA A 307 20.35 -1.82 10.66
CA ALA A 307 21.25 -2.67 9.88
C ALA A 307 21.60 -2.04 8.52
N ALA A 308 20.61 -1.46 7.81
CA ALA A 308 20.86 -0.71 6.57
C ALA A 308 21.74 0.54 6.83
N CYS A 309 21.40 1.32 7.87
CA CYS A 309 22.16 2.53 8.24
C CYS A 309 23.62 2.22 8.58
N ASP A 310 23.90 1.13 9.29
CA ASP A 310 25.27 0.74 9.69
C ASP A 310 26.17 0.50 8.46
N VAL A 311 25.65 -0.13 7.42
CA VAL A 311 26.38 -0.33 6.15
C VAL A 311 26.65 1.01 5.48
N LEU A 312 25.63 1.84 5.31
CA LEU A 312 25.72 3.12 4.61
C LEU A 312 26.68 4.09 5.32
N GLU A 313 26.58 4.21 6.65
CA GLU A 313 27.44 5.06 7.47
C GLU A 313 28.91 4.55 7.49
N THR A 314 29.11 3.22 7.54
CA THR A 314 30.46 2.61 7.46
C THR A 314 31.12 2.91 6.12
N ALA A 315 30.33 2.96 5.04
CA ALA A 315 30.82 3.34 3.71
C ALA A 315 31.07 4.86 3.56
N GLY A 316 30.66 5.67 4.56
CA GLY A 316 30.90 7.11 4.63
C GLY A 316 29.77 7.96 4.05
N TYR A 317 28.56 7.39 3.87
CA TYR A 317 27.36 8.13 3.47
C TYR A 317 26.58 8.59 4.71
N GLU A 318 25.98 9.77 4.63
CA GLU A 318 25.11 10.28 5.68
C GLU A 318 23.76 9.59 5.67
N THR A 319 23.16 9.47 6.85
CA THR A 319 21.79 8.98 7.04
C THR A 319 21.04 9.95 7.94
N LEU A 320 19.71 9.96 7.93
CA LEU A 320 18.93 10.75 8.90
C LEU A 320 19.21 10.36 10.36
N ARG A 321 19.76 9.16 10.61
CA ARG A 321 20.23 8.71 11.93
C ARG A 321 21.51 9.43 12.35
N SER A 322 22.48 9.57 11.44
CA SER A 322 23.78 10.22 11.72
C SER A 322 23.70 11.75 11.67
N ASP A 323 22.92 12.31 10.74
CA ASP A 323 22.61 13.74 10.65
C ASP A 323 21.12 13.93 10.24
N PRO A 324 20.24 14.27 11.20
CA PRO A 324 18.82 14.50 10.91
C PRO A 324 18.52 15.69 9.97
N SER A 325 19.52 16.48 9.61
CA SER A 325 19.40 17.62 8.71
C SER A 325 19.99 17.37 7.32
N THR A 326 20.52 16.17 7.06
CA THR A 326 21.08 15.86 5.75
C THR A 326 20.01 15.89 4.67
N GLU A 327 20.35 16.45 3.51
CA GLU A 327 19.51 16.46 2.30
C GLU A 327 20.04 15.46 1.25
N THR A 328 21.10 14.70 1.59
CA THR A 328 21.73 13.69 0.71
C THR A 328 22.05 12.43 1.50
N GLY A 329 22.29 11.31 0.82
CA GLY A 329 22.55 10.02 1.46
C GLY A 329 21.25 9.23 1.65
N PHE A 330 21.04 8.59 2.81
CA PHE A 330 19.84 7.82 3.11
C PHE A 330 18.85 8.67 3.93
N ILE A 331 17.81 9.13 3.27
CA ILE A 331 16.91 10.19 3.75
C ILE A 331 15.45 9.74 3.96
N HIS A 332 15.18 8.44 4.03
CA HIS A 332 13.86 7.86 4.32
C HIS A 332 13.95 6.59 5.16
N SER A 333 12.84 5.98 5.45
CA SER A 333 12.74 4.67 6.14
C SER A 333 13.25 3.54 5.26
N THR A 334 13.63 2.42 5.86
CA THR A 334 14.06 1.22 5.10
C THR A 334 12.90 0.47 4.50
N GLY A 335 11.66 0.74 4.94
CA GLY A 335 10.49 0.09 4.38
C GLY A 335 9.20 0.33 5.18
N HIS A 336 8.14 -0.28 4.70
CA HIS A 336 6.79 -0.18 5.24
C HIS A 336 6.00 -1.47 4.98
N GLY A 337 4.88 -1.65 5.68
CA GLY A 337 3.92 -2.68 5.37
C GLY A 337 3.22 -2.43 4.04
N VAL A 338 2.88 -3.51 3.34
CA VAL A 338 2.12 -3.48 2.08
C VAL A 338 0.94 -4.43 2.16
N GLY A 339 -0.22 -3.98 1.69
CA GLY A 339 -1.44 -4.78 1.67
C GLY A 339 -2.53 -4.15 0.82
N LEU A 340 -3.64 -3.77 1.44
CA LEU A 340 -4.72 -3.00 0.80
C LEU A 340 -4.37 -1.51 0.64
N ASP A 341 -3.42 -1.01 1.43
CA ASP A 341 -2.76 0.26 1.23
C ASP A 341 -1.31 0.00 0.80
N ILE A 342 -0.76 0.91 -0.01
CA ILE A 342 0.65 0.83 -0.39
C ILE A 342 1.56 1.03 0.82
N HIS A 343 1.17 1.92 1.73
CA HIS A 343 1.83 2.15 3.01
C HIS A 343 0.86 1.79 4.14
N GLU A 344 1.12 0.70 4.84
CA GLU A 344 0.39 0.31 6.04
C GLU A 344 1.34 -0.21 7.13
N ALA A 345 0.82 -0.63 8.26
CA ALA A 345 1.63 -1.26 9.31
C ALA A 345 2.17 -2.65 8.87
N PRO A 346 3.37 -3.05 9.36
CA PRO A 346 4.26 -2.30 10.24
C PRO A 346 5.22 -1.38 9.50
N SER A 347 5.90 -0.48 10.22
CA SER A 347 6.95 0.37 9.68
C SER A 347 8.34 -0.23 9.91
N VAL A 348 9.21 -0.16 8.89
CA VAL A 348 10.65 -0.48 8.99
C VAL A 348 11.43 0.83 9.01
N SER A 349 11.40 1.51 10.16
CA SER A 349 11.87 2.89 10.36
C SER A 349 12.51 3.03 11.74
N PRO A 350 13.16 4.18 12.06
CA PRO A 350 13.72 4.42 13.40
C PRO A 350 12.74 4.23 14.56
N SER A 351 11.44 4.26 14.31
CA SER A 351 10.39 4.03 15.30
C SER A 351 9.60 2.74 15.06
N GLY A 352 10.09 1.88 14.17
CA GLY A 352 9.44 0.61 13.82
C GLY A 352 9.34 -0.31 15.03
N GLY A 353 8.13 -0.84 15.28
CA GLY A 353 7.83 -1.79 16.34
C GLY A 353 8.27 -3.23 16.01
N GLU A 354 7.86 -4.16 16.84
CA GLU A 354 8.14 -5.59 16.66
C GLU A 354 7.53 -6.12 15.36
N LEU A 355 8.30 -6.90 14.62
CA LEU A 355 7.87 -7.61 13.44
C LEU A 355 7.33 -8.98 13.84
N GLU A 356 6.19 -9.37 13.28
CA GLU A 356 5.54 -10.66 13.53
C GLU A 356 5.53 -11.51 12.25
N ALA A 357 5.53 -12.83 12.42
CA ALA A 357 5.34 -13.73 11.29
C ALA A 357 4.01 -13.46 10.59
N GLY A 358 4.03 -13.34 9.26
CA GLY A 358 2.88 -12.93 8.45
C GLY A 358 2.83 -11.43 8.10
N HIS A 359 3.71 -10.59 8.67
CA HIS A 359 3.87 -9.23 8.17
C HIS A 359 4.45 -9.26 6.74
N VAL A 360 3.85 -8.48 5.83
CA VAL A 360 4.41 -8.22 4.50
C VAL A 360 4.96 -6.81 4.49
N ILE A 361 6.25 -6.68 4.22
CA ILE A 361 6.97 -5.41 4.27
C ILE A 361 7.85 -5.20 3.04
N SER A 362 8.08 -3.93 2.66
CA SER A 362 9.15 -3.57 1.72
C SER A 362 10.49 -3.49 2.45
N ILE A 363 11.58 -3.77 1.72
CA ILE A 363 12.97 -3.48 2.12
C ILE A 363 13.60 -2.72 0.97
N GLU A 364 13.79 -1.40 1.15
CA GLU A 364 14.05 -0.45 0.07
C GLU A 364 15.13 0.61 0.38
N PRO A 365 16.28 0.29 0.96
CA PRO A 365 17.29 1.31 1.23
C PRO A 365 17.70 2.02 -0.05
N GLY A 366 18.05 3.32 0.07
CA GLY A 366 18.46 4.14 -1.07
C GLY A 366 19.49 5.21 -0.71
N LEU A 367 20.26 5.64 -1.70
CA LEU A 367 21.21 6.75 -1.62
C LEU A 367 20.90 7.81 -2.67
N TYR A 368 20.79 9.05 -2.24
CA TYR A 368 20.34 10.17 -3.07
C TYR A 368 21.33 11.34 -3.00
N ASP A 369 21.68 11.89 -4.16
CA ASP A 369 22.53 13.07 -4.28
C ASP A 369 22.33 13.73 -5.65
N PRO A 370 21.88 14.99 -5.72
CA PRO A 370 21.65 15.68 -7.00
C PRO A 370 22.88 15.74 -7.93
N ALA A 371 24.10 15.55 -7.39
CA ALA A 371 25.33 15.55 -8.19
C ALA A 371 25.64 14.20 -8.85
N VAL A 372 24.95 13.10 -8.43
CA VAL A 372 25.21 11.72 -8.88
C VAL A 372 23.96 11.04 -9.38
N GLY A 373 22.79 11.39 -8.82
CA GLY A 373 21.52 10.70 -9.01
C GLY A 373 21.09 9.91 -7.79
N GLY A 374 20.04 9.10 -7.95
CA GLY A 374 19.50 8.21 -6.92
C GLY A 374 19.77 6.74 -7.18
N VAL A 375 19.86 5.98 -6.11
CA VAL A 375 19.84 4.51 -6.12
C VAL A 375 18.81 4.04 -5.11
N ARG A 376 17.90 3.17 -5.50
CA ARG A 376 17.02 2.40 -4.60
C ARG A 376 16.92 0.97 -5.13
N ILE A 377 16.97 0.01 -4.21
CA ILE A 377 16.76 -1.42 -4.48
C ILE A 377 15.72 -1.88 -3.49
N GLU A 378 14.64 -2.47 -3.99
CA GLU A 378 13.49 -2.82 -3.19
C GLU A 378 12.89 -4.15 -3.56
N ASP A 379 12.59 -4.95 -2.55
CA ASP A 379 11.77 -6.16 -2.65
C ASP A 379 10.66 -6.14 -1.59
N LEU A 380 9.56 -6.85 -1.89
CA LEU A 380 8.56 -7.24 -0.91
C LEU A 380 8.89 -8.60 -0.31
N ILE A 381 8.78 -8.69 1.00
CA ILE A 381 9.04 -9.94 1.75
C ILE A 381 7.91 -10.23 2.73
N VAL A 382 7.75 -11.52 3.08
CA VAL A 382 6.94 -11.96 4.22
C VAL A 382 7.88 -12.30 5.35
N VAL A 383 7.64 -11.73 6.54
CA VAL A 383 8.34 -12.11 7.78
C VAL A 383 7.91 -13.50 8.19
N THR A 384 8.86 -14.37 8.52
CA THR A 384 8.63 -15.73 9.03
C THR A 384 9.23 -15.89 10.42
N GLU A 385 8.94 -17.01 11.10
CA GLU A 385 9.47 -17.29 12.45
C GLU A 385 11.01 -17.22 12.51
N ASP A 386 11.70 -17.72 11.47
CA ASP A 386 13.16 -17.87 11.46
C ASP A 386 13.83 -17.01 10.35
N GLY A 387 13.17 -15.95 9.85
CA GLY A 387 13.70 -15.10 8.78
C GLY A 387 12.59 -14.50 7.91
N TYR A 388 12.74 -14.62 6.61
CA TYR A 388 11.78 -14.06 5.64
C TYR A 388 11.60 -14.97 4.41
N GLU A 389 10.49 -14.78 3.71
CA GLU A 389 10.26 -15.27 2.35
C GLU A 389 10.22 -14.09 1.39
N ASN A 390 11.09 -14.08 0.36
CA ASN A 390 11.05 -13.04 -0.64
C ASN A 390 9.88 -13.29 -1.61
N LEU A 391 8.98 -12.30 -1.75
CA LEU A 391 7.87 -12.33 -2.70
C LEU A 391 8.27 -11.85 -4.09
N THR A 392 9.42 -11.17 -4.22
CA THR A 392 9.94 -10.61 -5.45
C THR A 392 10.94 -11.58 -6.09
N ASP A 393 10.59 -12.15 -7.24
CA ASP A 393 11.47 -13.02 -8.04
C ASP A 393 12.02 -12.21 -9.24
N TYR A 394 12.78 -11.17 -8.95
CA TYR A 394 13.37 -10.30 -9.97
C TYR A 394 14.83 -9.98 -9.63
N ARG A 395 15.68 -10.04 -10.67
CA ARG A 395 17.12 -9.81 -10.50
C ARG A 395 17.46 -8.43 -9.91
N VAL A 396 18.52 -8.38 -9.13
CA VAL A 396 19.19 -7.15 -8.72
C VAL A 396 20.45 -6.99 -9.58
N GLY A 397 20.52 -5.92 -10.37
CA GLY A 397 21.65 -5.68 -11.27
C GLY A 397 21.57 -4.31 -11.92
N LEU A 398 22.69 -3.58 -11.95
CA LEU A 398 22.75 -2.21 -12.47
C LEU A 398 22.60 -2.14 -14.00
N GLU A 399 23.18 -3.10 -14.73
CA GLU A 399 23.12 -3.11 -16.19
C GLU A 399 21.81 -3.74 -16.66
N PRO A 400 20.98 -3.04 -17.49
CA PRO A 400 19.75 -3.60 -17.99
C PRO A 400 20.01 -4.74 -19.00
N THR A 401 19.20 -5.80 -18.93
CA THR A 401 19.28 -6.99 -19.78
C THR A 401 17.96 -7.31 -20.47
N THR A 402 17.98 -8.21 -21.43
CA THR A 402 16.78 -8.70 -22.13
C THR A 402 16.44 -10.15 -21.76
N GLU A 403 17.11 -10.70 -20.74
CA GLU A 403 16.92 -12.10 -20.31
C GLU A 403 15.93 -12.21 -19.16
#